data_77fca165b50fc15a822a416a3671d7ed
#
_entry.id   77fca165b50fc15a822a416a3671d7ed
#
_cell.length_a   1.000
_cell.length_b   1.000
_cell.length_c   1.000
_cell.angle_alpha   90.00
_cell.angle_beta   90.00
_cell.angle_gamma   90.00
#
_symmetry.space_group_name_H-M   'P 1'
#
loop_
_entity.id
_entity.type
_entity.pdbx_description
1 polymer ?
#
loop_
_entity_poly.entity_id
_entity_poly.type
_entity_poly.pdbx_seq_one_letter_code
_entity_poly.pdbx_strand_id
1 'polypeptide(L)'
;VHLLLEPGERGSGIEIATACKEDVLDRNWQRLILTHVQEREHPGVLTGALVTDVRITLLTGRAHQKHTEGGDFRQATYRAIRQGLKKAQSVLLEPYYRFTLDVPTGQIGHAMADIQRMKGSFEPPETAADGVMTRLIGRAPAEQMQGYLSEVHAYTRGCGRLTLELAGYEPVDEKRQQEIVTEIGYDSE
;
A
#
# COMPACT_ATOMS: atom_id res chain seq x y z
N VAL A 1 23.41 -14.76 2.32
CA VAL A 1 22.38 -14.45 1.32
C VAL A 1 22.48 -12.99 0.95
N HIS A 2 22.54 -12.69 -0.35
CA HIS A 2 22.48 -11.33 -0.88
C HIS A 2 21.19 -11.17 -1.68
N LEU A 3 20.38 -10.23 -1.28
CA LEU A 3 19.12 -9.90 -1.95
C LEU A 3 19.18 -8.48 -2.51
N LEU A 4 18.60 -8.30 -3.68
CA LEU A 4 18.29 -6.99 -4.25
C LEU A 4 16.82 -6.71 -4.02
N LEU A 5 16.52 -5.57 -3.41
CA LEU A 5 15.16 -5.08 -3.20
C LEU A 5 14.94 -3.89 -4.13
N GLU A 6 13.93 -3.99 -4.97
CA GLU A 6 13.57 -2.96 -5.95
C GLU A 6 12.08 -2.61 -5.79
N PRO A 7 11.67 -1.36 -6.06
CA PRO A 7 10.25 -1.03 -6.07
C PRO A 7 9.54 -1.83 -7.17
N GLY A 8 8.40 -2.42 -6.82
CA GLY A 8 7.47 -3.06 -7.74
C GLY A 8 6.42 -2.09 -8.27
N GLU A 9 5.60 -2.56 -9.18
CA GLU A 9 4.44 -1.81 -9.63
C GLU A 9 3.38 -1.69 -8.52
N ARG A 10 2.58 -0.63 -8.55
CA ARG A 10 1.52 -0.42 -7.57
C ARG A 10 0.51 -1.57 -7.61
N GLY A 11 0.31 -2.23 -6.46
CA GLY A 11 -0.59 -3.38 -6.32
C GLY A 11 0.04 -4.72 -6.71
N SER A 12 1.35 -4.78 -7.03
CA SER A 12 2.03 -6.04 -7.39
C SER A 12 2.32 -6.94 -6.18
N GLY A 13 2.23 -6.42 -4.97
CA GLY A 13 2.57 -7.19 -3.78
C GLY A 13 4.07 -7.47 -3.67
N ILE A 14 4.43 -8.68 -3.26
CA ILE A 14 5.82 -9.13 -3.19
C ILE A 14 6.10 -10.05 -4.38
N GLU A 15 6.94 -9.58 -5.29
CA GLU A 15 7.46 -10.39 -6.40
C GLU A 15 8.82 -10.98 -6.04
N ILE A 16 9.06 -12.23 -6.43
CA ILE A 16 10.34 -12.90 -6.19
C ILE A 16 11.02 -13.31 -7.50
N ALA A 17 12.33 -13.23 -7.51
CA ALA A 17 13.17 -13.67 -8.64
C ALA A 17 14.51 -14.20 -8.14
N THR A 18 15.21 -14.91 -9.00
CA THR A 18 16.60 -15.29 -8.80
C THR A 18 17.45 -14.94 -10.01
N ALA A 19 18.60 -14.34 -9.75
CA ALA A 19 19.70 -14.13 -10.69
C ALA A 19 20.95 -14.93 -10.27
N CYS A 20 20.83 -15.73 -9.20
CA CYS A 20 21.92 -16.55 -8.71
C CYS A 20 22.18 -17.74 -9.64
N LYS A 21 23.44 -17.98 -9.97
CA LYS A 21 23.84 -19.13 -10.78
C LYS A 21 23.84 -20.41 -9.92
N GLU A 22 23.52 -21.56 -10.54
CA GLU A 22 23.47 -22.85 -9.85
C GLU A 22 24.86 -23.35 -9.41
N ASP A 23 25.92 -22.95 -10.09
CA ASP A 23 27.29 -23.24 -9.70
C ASP A 23 27.78 -22.44 -8.49
N VAL A 24 27.13 -21.32 -8.19
CA VAL A 24 27.40 -20.50 -7.01
C VAL A 24 26.61 -20.99 -5.80
N LEU A 25 25.35 -21.31 -5.99
CA LEU A 25 24.46 -21.85 -4.96
C LEU A 25 23.49 -22.85 -5.57
N ASP A 26 23.50 -24.09 -5.05
CA ASP A 26 22.63 -25.16 -5.52
C ASP A 26 21.16 -24.73 -5.59
N ARG A 27 20.45 -25.24 -6.61
CA ARG A 27 19.05 -24.90 -6.90
C ARG A 27 18.10 -25.16 -5.74
N ASN A 28 18.34 -26.18 -4.92
CA ASN A 28 17.48 -26.49 -3.76
C ASN A 28 17.62 -25.42 -2.68
N TRP A 29 18.85 -24.91 -2.45
CA TRP A 29 19.07 -23.79 -1.55
C TRP A 29 18.44 -22.50 -2.07
N GLN A 30 18.53 -22.23 -3.38
CA GLN A 30 17.86 -21.08 -3.96
C GLN A 30 16.35 -21.14 -3.78
N ARG A 31 15.72 -22.28 -4.05
CA ARG A 31 14.28 -22.50 -3.81
C ARG A 31 13.90 -22.30 -2.35
N LEU A 32 14.70 -22.80 -1.44
CA LEU A 32 14.47 -22.65 -0.01
C LEU A 32 14.51 -21.19 0.42
N ILE A 33 15.49 -20.41 -0.05
CA ILE A 33 15.58 -18.97 0.22
C ILE A 33 14.32 -18.25 -0.30
N LEU A 34 13.92 -18.52 -1.56
CA LEU A 34 12.72 -17.90 -2.14
C LEU A 34 11.45 -18.30 -1.39
N THR A 35 11.35 -19.55 -0.92
CA THR A 35 10.26 -20.00 -0.04
C THR A 35 10.24 -19.17 1.25
N HIS A 36 11.40 -18.91 1.87
CA HIS A 36 11.48 -18.11 3.08
C HIS A 36 11.09 -16.64 2.86
N VAL A 37 11.27 -16.10 1.66
CA VAL A 37 10.75 -14.77 1.32
C VAL A 37 9.22 -14.76 1.31
N GLN A 38 8.58 -15.83 0.83
CA GLN A 38 7.12 -15.91 0.65
C GLN A 38 6.36 -16.46 1.86
N GLU A 39 7.01 -17.22 2.75
CA GLU A 39 6.31 -17.96 3.83
C GLU A 39 5.73 -17.05 4.91
N ARG A 40 6.10 -15.79 4.94
CA ARG A 40 5.56 -14.81 5.88
C ARG A 40 5.49 -13.42 5.30
N GLU A 41 4.64 -12.61 5.88
CA GLU A 41 4.59 -11.18 5.63
C GLU A 41 5.78 -10.46 6.31
N HIS A 42 6.30 -9.42 5.66
CA HIS A 42 7.45 -8.67 6.16
C HIS A 42 7.00 -7.30 6.69
N PRO A 43 7.19 -7.02 7.99
CA PRO A 43 6.92 -5.70 8.53
C PRO A 43 7.90 -4.67 7.98
N GLY A 44 7.39 -3.53 7.58
CA GLY A 44 8.17 -2.37 7.16
C GLY A 44 8.89 -1.69 8.33
N VAL A 45 9.88 -0.87 8.01
CA VAL A 45 10.74 -0.21 9.01
C VAL A 45 10.19 1.09 9.56
N LEU A 46 9.18 1.68 8.93
CA LEU A 46 8.61 2.97 9.34
C LEU A 46 7.61 2.84 10.49
N THR A 47 6.68 1.88 10.37
CA THR A 47 5.55 1.75 11.31
C THR A 47 5.22 0.31 11.69
N GLY A 48 5.95 -0.67 11.13
CA GLY A 48 5.60 -2.08 11.25
C GLY A 48 4.46 -2.52 10.30
N ALA A 49 3.87 -1.61 9.55
CA ALA A 49 2.91 -1.97 8.49
C ALA A 49 3.58 -2.89 7.45
N LEU A 50 2.81 -3.81 6.88
CA LEU A 50 3.35 -4.83 5.99
C LEU A 50 3.89 -4.21 4.69
N VAL A 51 5.06 -4.70 4.27
CA VAL A 51 5.68 -4.29 3.00
C VAL A 51 4.89 -4.86 1.82
N THR A 52 4.69 -4.04 0.81
CA THR A 52 4.09 -4.43 -0.47
C THR A 52 4.78 -3.72 -1.62
N ASP A 53 4.48 -4.11 -2.85
CA ASP A 53 4.98 -3.48 -4.08
C ASP A 53 6.51 -3.44 -4.13
N VAL A 54 7.12 -4.58 -3.80
CA VAL A 54 8.56 -4.78 -3.83
C VAL A 54 8.92 -6.04 -4.59
N ARG A 55 9.95 -5.95 -5.41
CA ARG A 55 10.59 -7.09 -6.05
C ARG A 55 11.84 -7.47 -5.28
N ILE A 56 11.93 -8.74 -4.86
CA ILE A 56 13.07 -9.29 -4.14
C ILE A 56 13.76 -10.31 -5.02
N THR A 57 15.00 -10.01 -5.43
CA THR A 57 15.80 -10.87 -6.31
C THR A 57 16.96 -11.47 -5.52
N LEU A 58 17.08 -12.79 -5.53
CA LEU A 58 18.26 -13.48 -5.00
C LEU A 58 19.43 -13.29 -5.97
N LEU A 59 20.47 -12.58 -5.56
CA LEU A 59 21.66 -12.35 -6.34
C LEU A 59 22.72 -13.42 -6.13
N THR A 60 22.99 -13.78 -4.88
CA THR A 60 23.98 -14.80 -4.53
C THR A 60 23.77 -15.29 -3.09
N GLY A 61 24.36 -16.43 -2.79
CA GLY A 61 24.38 -17.01 -1.46
C GLY A 61 25.55 -17.96 -1.30
N ARG A 62 25.84 -18.36 -0.09
CA ARG A 62 26.87 -19.33 0.22
C ARG A 62 26.38 -20.34 1.23
N ALA A 63 26.57 -21.61 0.94
CA ALA A 63 26.33 -22.73 1.85
C ALA A 63 27.66 -23.40 2.19
N HIS A 64 27.75 -23.93 3.40
CA HIS A 64 28.86 -24.82 3.79
C HIS A 64 28.33 -26.24 3.85
N GLN A 65 28.92 -27.16 3.09
CA GLN A 65 28.41 -28.52 2.90
C GLN A 65 28.17 -29.32 4.20
N LYS A 66 28.96 -29.05 5.25
CA LYS A 66 28.89 -29.81 6.51
C LYS A 66 28.14 -29.09 7.63
N HIS A 67 27.89 -27.78 7.51
CA HIS A 67 27.45 -26.95 8.64
C HIS A 67 26.26 -26.03 8.30
N THR A 68 25.73 -26.08 7.08
CA THR A 68 24.57 -25.26 6.72
C THR A 68 23.29 -26.09 6.80
N GLU A 69 22.35 -25.64 7.62
CA GLU A 69 21.01 -26.21 7.75
C GLU A 69 19.96 -25.29 7.13
N GLY A 70 18.78 -25.81 6.85
CA GLY A 70 17.68 -25.02 6.29
C GLY A 70 17.29 -23.82 7.15
N GLY A 71 17.38 -23.95 8.47
CA GLY A 71 17.12 -22.86 9.42
C GLY A 71 18.11 -21.68 9.31
N ASP A 72 19.34 -21.93 8.89
CA ASP A 72 20.34 -20.86 8.69
C ASP A 72 19.94 -19.97 7.54
N PHE A 73 19.45 -20.56 6.43
CA PHE A 73 18.94 -19.79 5.30
C PHE A 73 17.68 -18.99 5.66
N ARG A 74 16.80 -19.52 6.49
CA ARG A 74 15.63 -18.78 6.99
C ARG A 74 16.06 -17.53 7.72
N GLN A 75 16.95 -17.65 8.70
CA GLN A 75 17.46 -16.52 9.48
C GLN A 75 18.23 -15.52 8.60
N ALA A 76 19.09 -16.01 7.72
CA ALA A 76 19.86 -15.18 6.81
C ALA A 76 18.95 -14.40 5.85
N THR A 77 17.89 -15.00 5.33
CA THR A 77 16.92 -14.38 4.44
C THR A 77 16.16 -13.26 5.16
N TYR A 78 15.62 -13.53 6.35
CA TYR A 78 14.88 -12.52 7.11
C TYR A 78 15.76 -11.32 7.49
N ARG A 79 16.99 -11.58 7.92
CA ARG A 79 17.96 -10.52 8.22
C ARG A 79 18.35 -9.71 6.99
N ALA A 80 18.53 -10.36 5.83
CA ALA A 80 18.84 -9.69 4.58
C ALA A 80 17.70 -8.76 4.13
N ILE A 81 16.45 -9.22 4.20
CA ILE A 81 15.27 -8.39 3.90
C ILE A 81 15.22 -7.20 4.86
N ARG A 82 15.34 -7.43 6.15
CA ARG A 82 15.32 -6.38 7.17
C ARG A 82 16.41 -5.34 6.94
N GLN A 83 17.63 -5.78 6.67
CA GLN A 83 18.76 -4.91 6.38
C GLN A 83 18.53 -4.11 5.09
N GLY A 84 17.96 -4.75 4.07
CA GLY A 84 17.60 -4.08 2.82
C GLY A 84 16.57 -2.98 3.04
N LEU A 85 15.51 -3.26 3.78
CA LEU A 85 14.46 -2.29 4.11
C LEU A 85 15.00 -1.11 4.94
N LYS A 86 15.92 -1.35 5.88
CA LYS A 86 16.58 -0.27 6.64
C LYS A 86 17.47 0.64 5.78
N LYS A 87 18.00 0.14 4.68
CA LYS A 87 18.84 0.91 3.74
C LYS A 87 18.04 1.57 2.63
N ALA A 88 16.85 1.04 2.35
CA ALA A 88 15.97 1.57 1.33
C ALA A 88 15.21 2.81 1.83
N GLN A 89 14.78 3.62 0.89
CA GLN A 89 13.88 4.73 1.18
C GLN A 89 12.43 4.21 1.14
N SER A 90 11.90 3.88 2.31
CA SER A 90 10.53 3.40 2.44
C SER A 90 9.52 4.55 2.39
N VAL A 91 8.36 4.27 1.84
CA VAL A 91 7.23 5.19 1.74
C VAL A 91 5.99 4.53 2.32
N LEU A 92 5.25 5.25 3.17
CA LEU A 92 3.94 4.80 3.64
C LEU A 92 2.90 4.95 2.54
N LEU A 93 2.05 3.94 2.43
CA LEU A 93 0.88 3.95 1.56
C LEU A 93 -0.37 4.06 2.41
N GLU A 94 -1.35 4.81 1.92
CA GLU A 94 -2.68 4.89 2.50
C GLU A 94 -3.74 4.39 1.53
N PRO A 95 -4.84 3.76 2.02
CA PRO A 95 -5.92 3.33 1.16
C PRO A 95 -6.71 4.53 0.63
N TYR A 96 -7.14 4.42 -0.63
CA TYR A 96 -8.04 5.35 -1.29
C TYR A 96 -9.35 4.66 -1.62
N TYR A 97 -10.45 5.36 -1.46
CA TYR A 97 -11.74 4.98 -2.01
C TYR A 97 -12.00 5.65 -3.35
N ARG A 98 -12.52 4.89 -4.31
CA ARG A 98 -13.33 5.42 -5.38
C ARG A 98 -14.73 5.64 -4.82
N PHE A 99 -15.25 6.85 -4.95
CA PHE A 99 -16.59 7.18 -4.50
C PHE A 99 -17.50 7.49 -5.69
N THR A 100 -18.77 7.15 -5.53
CA THR A 100 -19.88 7.64 -6.35
C THR A 100 -20.85 8.34 -5.43
N LEU A 101 -21.02 9.65 -5.62
CA LEU A 101 -21.84 10.50 -4.79
C LEU A 101 -22.97 11.11 -5.63
N ASP A 102 -24.21 10.78 -5.28
CA ASP A 102 -25.40 11.39 -5.87
C ASP A 102 -26.02 12.37 -4.89
N VAL A 103 -26.15 13.63 -5.28
CA VAL A 103 -26.73 14.69 -4.45
C VAL A 103 -27.73 15.53 -5.26
N PRO A 104 -28.70 16.20 -4.61
CA PRO A 104 -29.51 17.17 -5.28
C PRO A 104 -28.64 18.20 -5.99
N THR A 105 -29.01 18.59 -7.22
CA THR A 105 -28.19 19.45 -8.09
C THR A 105 -27.78 20.76 -7.41
N GLY A 106 -28.63 21.33 -6.57
CA GLY A 106 -28.31 22.53 -5.79
C GLY A 106 -27.23 22.33 -4.71
N GLN A 107 -26.86 21.09 -4.38
CA GLN A 107 -25.88 20.75 -3.36
C GLN A 107 -24.51 20.29 -3.96
N ILE A 108 -24.38 20.27 -5.29
CA ILE A 108 -23.15 19.79 -5.93
C ILE A 108 -21.92 20.61 -5.54
N GLY A 109 -22.07 21.92 -5.43
CA GLY A 109 -20.98 22.81 -4.99
C GLY A 109 -20.48 22.49 -3.57
N HIS A 110 -21.39 22.16 -2.67
CA HIS A 110 -21.06 21.69 -1.31
C HIS A 110 -20.26 20.39 -1.37
N ALA A 111 -20.77 19.39 -2.11
CA ALA A 111 -20.10 18.11 -2.29
C ALA A 111 -18.68 18.27 -2.86
N MET A 112 -18.50 19.07 -3.90
CA MET A 112 -17.20 19.34 -4.49
C MET A 112 -16.22 19.98 -3.50
N ALA A 113 -16.69 20.94 -2.70
CA ALA A 113 -15.88 21.60 -1.67
C ALA A 113 -15.45 20.60 -0.58
N ASP A 114 -16.34 19.70 -0.17
CA ASP A 114 -16.03 18.66 0.80
C ASP A 114 -14.94 17.71 0.29
N ILE A 115 -15.05 17.25 -0.95
CA ILE A 115 -14.04 16.37 -1.55
C ILE A 115 -12.68 17.06 -1.66
N GLN A 116 -12.65 18.35 -2.02
CA GLN A 116 -11.41 19.13 -2.03
C GLN A 116 -10.80 19.27 -0.64
N ARG A 117 -11.61 19.52 0.38
CA ARG A 117 -11.19 19.56 1.78
C ARG A 117 -10.59 18.22 2.25
N MET A 118 -11.13 17.11 1.77
CA MET A 118 -10.63 15.75 2.02
C MET A 118 -9.37 15.41 1.22
N LYS A 119 -8.82 16.35 0.43
CA LYS A 119 -7.70 16.12 -0.49
C LYS A 119 -8.00 15.06 -1.57
N GLY A 120 -9.26 14.88 -1.90
CA GLY A 120 -9.72 14.03 -2.97
C GLY A 120 -9.67 14.73 -4.33
N SER A 121 -9.95 13.95 -5.36
CA SER A 121 -10.13 14.40 -6.74
C SER A 121 -11.45 13.87 -7.29
N PHE A 122 -11.98 14.53 -8.27
CA PHE A 122 -13.24 14.12 -8.92
C PHE A 122 -13.24 14.44 -10.42
N GLU A 123 -14.03 13.66 -11.14
CA GLU A 123 -14.35 13.90 -12.54
C GLU A 123 -15.41 15.02 -12.67
N PRO A 124 -15.58 15.64 -13.84
CA PRO A 124 -16.65 16.60 -14.05
C PRO A 124 -18.00 16.03 -13.62
N PRO A 125 -18.82 16.78 -12.84
CA PRO A 125 -20.10 16.28 -12.36
C PRO A 125 -21.08 16.07 -13.53
N GLU A 126 -21.90 15.02 -13.39
CA GLU A 126 -22.92 14.66 -14.37
C GLU A 126 -24.33 14.88 -13.80
N THR A 127 -25.08 15.78 -14.39
CA THR A 127 -26.47 16.02 -13.97
C THR A 127 -27.41 15.09 -14.71
N ALA A 128 -28.36 14.46 -13.99
CA ALA A 128 -29.39 13.63 -14.56
C ALA A 128 -30.28 14.44 -15.55
N ALA A 129 -30.90 13.73 -16.48
CA ALA A 129 -31.71 14.36 -17.54
C ALA A 129 -32.88 15.22 -17.02
N ASP A 130 -33.42 14.85 -15.86
CA ASP A 130 -34.48 15.61 -15.16
C ASP A 130 -33.95 16.84 -14.38
N GLY A 131 -32.64 17.00 -14.29
CA GLY A 131 -31.98 18.11 -13.58
C GLY A 131 -32.07 18.03 -12.05
N VAL A 132 -32.65 16.98 -11.48
CA VAL A 132 -32.92 16.88 -10.03
C VAL A 132 -31.68 16.46 -9.25
N MET A 133 -30.97 15.44 -9.75
CA MET A 133 -29.77 14.88 -9.10
C MET A 133 -28.55 15.08 -9.96
N THR A 134 -27.41 15.25 -9.30
CA THR A 134 -26.10 15.33 -9.93
C THR A 134 -25.17 14.31 -9.31
N ARG A 135 -24.46 13.58 -10.15
CA ARG A 135 -23.47 12.55 -9.77
C ARG A 135 -22.07 13.10 -9.81
N LEU A 136 -21.32 12.86 -8.76
CA LEU A 136 -19.91 13.13 -8.65
C LEU A 136 -19.15 11.82 -8.41
N ILE A 137 -18.20 11.53 -9.29
CA ILE A 137 -17.33 10.35 -9.20
C ILE A 137 -15.91 10.84 -8.96
N GLY A 138 -15.20 10.18 -8.06
CA GLY A 138 -13.82 10.54 -7.80
C GLY A 138 -13.12 9.59 -6.86
N ARG A 139 -12.00 10.04 -6.31
CA ARG A 139 -11.17 9.30 -5.36
C ARG A 139 -10.81 10.19 -4.19
N ALA A 140 -10.74 9.62 -3.00
CA ALA A 140 -10.29 10.31 -1.81
C ALA A 140 -9.65 9.33 -0.82
N PRO A 141 -8.75 9.81 0.08
CA PRO A 141 -8.20 8.99 1.15
C PRO A 141 -9.30 8.37 1.99
N ALA A 142 -9.20 7.05 2.24
CA ALA A 142 -10.25 6.32 2.97
C ALA A 142 -10.48 6.87 4.38
N GLU A 143 -9.42 7.32 5.06
CA GLU A 143 -9.51 7.95 6.38
C GLU A 143 -10.41 9.20 6.36
N GLN A 144 -10.30 10.03 5.33
CA GLN A 144 -11.08 11.26 5.18
C GLN A 144 -12.56 11.00 4.86
N MET A 145 -12.86 9.84 4.27
CA MET A 145 -14.23 9.45 3.90
C MET A 145 -15.02 8.82 5.07
N GLN A 146 -14.35 8.55 6.19
CA GLN A 146 -15.03 7.99 7.36
C GLN A 146 -16.09 8.96 7.88
N GLY A 147 -17.30 8.44 8.05
CA GLY A 147 -18.44 9.24 8.53
C GLY A 147 -19.06 10.19 7.49
N TYR A 148 -18.49 10.32 6.30
CA TYR A 148 -18.97 11.28 5.29
C TYR A 148 -20.41 11.03 4.84
N LEU A 149 -20.88 9.78 4.84
CA LEU A 149 -22.29 9.47 4.53
C LEU A 149 -23.25 10.22 5.46
N SER A 150 -22.91 10.35 6.74
CA SER A 150 -23.72 11.09 7.71
C SER A 150 -23.77 12.59 7.39
N GLU A 151 -22.65 13.18 6.95
CA GLU A 151 -22.59 14.56 6.50
C GLU A 151 -23.43 14.76 5.24
N VAL A 152 -23.33 13.85 4.26
CA VAL A 152 -24.15 13.85 3.04
C VAL A 152 -25.64 13.83 3.38
N HIS A 153 -26.07 12.92 4.25
CA HIS A 153 -27.47 12.86 4.68
C HIS A 153 -27.91 14.14 5.39
N ALA A 154 -27.04 14.77 6.17
CA ALA A 154 -27.36 16.01 6.87
C ALA A 154 -27.65 17.16 5.90
N TYR A 155 -26.76 17.46 4.95
CA TYR A 155 -26.96 18.61 4.05
C TYR A 155 -27.92 18.32 2.89
N THR A 156 -28.15 17.03 2.55
CA THR A 156 -29.11 16.63 1.52
C THR A 156 -30.48 16.25 2.08
N ARG A 157 -30.68 16.35 3.40
CA ARG A 157 -31.91 15.90 4.09
C ARG A 157 -32.26 14.43 3.77
N GLY A 158 -31.25 13.57 3.71
CA GLY A 158 -31.39 12.14 3.46
C GLY A 158 -31.57 11.75 1.98
N CYS A 159 -31.55 12.71 1.05
CA CYS A 159 -31.71 12.42 -0.38
C CYS A 159 -30.40 11.97 -1.06
N GLY A 160 -29.24 12.28 -0.47
CA GLY A 160 -27.95 11.91 -1.02
C GLY A 160 -27.61 10.42 -0.89
N ARG A 161 -26.81 9.92 -1.82
CA ARG A 161 -26.31 8.53 -1.81
C ARG A 161 -24.81 8.54 -1.99
N LEU A 162 -24.10 7.74 -1.21
CA LEU A 162 -22.66 7.55 -1.31
C LEU A 162 -22.34 6.07 -1.41
N THR A 163 -21.60 5.70 -2.44
CA THR A 163 -21.03 4.36 -2.62
C THR A 163 -19.51 4.47 -2.58
N LEU A 164 -18.86 3.58 -1.84
CA LEU A 164 -17.41 3.54 -1.67
C LEU A 164 -16.87 2.19 -2.11
N GLU A 165 -15.80 2.20 -2.90
CA GLU A 165 -15.07 1.02 -3.34
C GLU A 165 -13.58 1.24 -3.09
N LEU A 166 -12.86 0.22 -2.63
CA LEU A 166 -11.40 0.32 -2.48
C LEU A 166 -10.75 0.52 -3.85
N ALA A 167 -10.04 1.63 -4.01
CA ALA A 167 -9.37 1.98 -5.27
C ALA A 167 -7.86 1.71 -5.25
N GLY A 168 -7.36 1.02 -4.23
CA GLY A 168 -5.94 0.74 -4.03
C GLY A 168 -5.31 1.67 -3.01
N TYR A 169 -3.99 1.79 -3.10
CA TYR A 169 -3.15 2.50 -2.13
C TYR A 169 -2.31 3.54 -2.85
N GLU A 170 -2.12 4.69 -2.22
CA GLU A 170 -1.31 5.79 -2.73
C GLU A 170 -0.30 6.25 -1.67
N PRO A 171 0.85 6.82 -2.08
CA PRO A 171 1.81 7.37 -1.13
C PRO A 171 1.20 8.46 -0.25
N VAL A 172 1.46 8.38 1.04
CA VAL A 172 1.19 9.46 1.99
C VAL A 172 2.17 10.61 1.69
N ASP A 173 1.74 11.86 1.82
CA ASP A 173 2.64 12.99 1.68
C ASP A 173 3.72 12.97 2.77
N GLU A 174 4.91 13.50 2.47
CA GLU A 174 6.10 13.37 3.31
C GLU A 174 5.89 13.93 4.74
N LYS A 175 5.18 15.04 4.86
CA LYS A 175 4.89 15.66 6.16
C LYS A 175 3.98 14.76 7.01
N ARG A 176 2.90 14.26 6.40
CA ARG A 176 1.97 13.36 7.08
C ARG A 176 2.63 12.03 7.42
N GLN A 177 3.50 11.50 6.54
CA GLN A 177 4.30 10.32 6.84
C GLN A 177 5.14 10.51 8.10
N GLN A 178 5.84 11.64 8.22
CA GLN A 178 6.66 11.97 9.39
C GLN A 178 5.83 12.04 10.68
N GLU A 179 4.66 12.65 10.63
CA GLU A 179 3.73 12.72 11.75
C GLU A 179 3.32 11.31 12.21
N ILE A 180 2.88 10.44 11.26
CA ILE A 180 2.46 9.06 11.53
C ILE A 180 3.61 8.24 12.14
N VAL A 181 4.80 8.33 11.56
CA VAL A 181 5.99 7.60 12.06
C VAL A 181 6.32 8.02 13.48
N THR A 182 6.25 9.33 13.77
CA THR A 182 6.52 9.87 15.10
C THR A 182 5.45 9.43 16.11
N GLU A 183 4.17 9.45 15.71
CA GLU A 183 3.05 9.07 16.59
C GLU A 183 3.08 7.58 16.94
N ILE A 184 3.37 6.72 15.96
CA ILE A 184 3.44 5.26 16.17
C ILE A 184 4.68 4.86 16.96
N GLY A 185 5.82 5.53 16.74
CA GLY A 185 7.08 5.25 17.48
C GLY A 185 7.54 3.80 17.31
N TYR A 186 7.35 3.20 16.12
CA TYR A 186 7.71 1.81 15.87
C TYR A 186 9.22 1.59 15.95
N ASP A 187 9.64 0.70 16.87
CA ASP A 187 11.03 0.25 16.96
C ASP A 187 11.27 -0.88 15.98
N SER A 188 12.12 -0.61 15.02
CA SER A 188 12.48 -1.53 13.96
C SER A 188 13.71 -2.41 14.27
N GLU A 189 14.13 -2.56 15.54
CA GLU A 189 15.28 -3.42 15.88
C GLU A 189 15.10 -4.90 15.57
#